data_48dc6285d802e4ef6d9a0043b47303d1
#
_entry.id   48dc6285d802e4ef6d9a0043b47303d1
#
_cell.length_a   1.000
_cell.length_b   1.000
_cell.length_c   1.000
_cell.angle_alpha   90.00
_cell.angle_beta   90.00
_cell.angle_gamma   90.00
#
_symmetry.space_group_name_H-M   'P 1'
#
loop_
_entity.id
_entity.type
_entity.pdbx_description
1 polymer ?
#
loop_
_entity_poly.entity_id
_entity_poly.type
_entity_poly.pdbx_seq_one_letter_code
_entity_poly.pdbx_strand_id
1 'polypeptide(L)'
;ISDGGVGMPVPITVIKNECNFTIVIDIGQYKLNDLDSSNAKSITKRANIITSNRLKSLLSLQADFIIKPDTLGKEWSDFDACEDLLVQGKKSAEKIMNELIENMKKKNSNFLH
;
A
#
# COMPACT_ATOMS: atom_id res chain seq x y z
N ILE A 1 -0.12 -15.44 18.53
CA ILE A 1 -0.03 -15.43 17.06
C ILE A 1 -1.10 -14.46 16.52
N SER A 2 -0.72 -13.52 15.69
CA SER A 2 -1.63 -12.57 15.06
C SER A 2 -1.16 -12.24 13.64
N ASP A 3 -1.99 -11.50 12.90
CA ASP A 3 -1.62 -10.95 11.61
C ASP A 3 -0.40 -10.01 11.75
N GLY A 4 0.58 -10.15 10.87
CA GLY A 4 1.77 -9.29 10.85
C GLY A 4 1.46 -7.80 10.72
N GLY A 5 0.34 -7.45 10.10
CA GLY A 5 -0.11 -6.07 9.97
C GLY A 5 -0.42 -5.36 11.28
N VAL A 6 -0.62 -6.08 12.37
CA VAL A 6 -0.82 -5.50 13.71
C VAL A 6 0.45 -4.80 14.20
N GLY A 7 1.60 -5.43 14.01
CA GLY A 7 2.89 -4.87 14.44
C GLY A 7 3.58 -4.01 13.37
N MET A 8 3.53 -4.46 12.12
CA MET A 8 4.20 -3.79 11.01
C MET A 8 3.41 -3.99 9.69
N PRO A 9 2.49 -3.07 9.36
CA PRO A 9 1.64 -3.21 8.16
C PRO A 9 2.41 -3.16 6.84
N VAL A 10 3.60 -2.55 6.83
CA VAL A 10 4.53 -2.57 5.69
C VAL A 10 5.90 -2.96 6.24
N PRO A 11 6.34 -4.22 6.08
CA PRO A 11 7.56 -4.73 6.71
C PRO A 11 8.85 -4.32 5.96
N ILE A 12 8.95 -3.09 5.55
CA ILE A 12 10.06 -2.56 4.74
C ILE A 12 11.40 -2.62 5.47
N THR A 13 11.42 -2.34 6.77
CA THR A 13 12.63 -2.30 7.57
C THR A 13 13.29 -3.67 7.72
N VAL A 14 12.50 -4.74 7.59
CA VAL A 14 12.99 -6.12 7.70
C VAL A 14 13.82 -6.53 6.49
N ILE A 15 13.42 -6.08 5.29
CA ILE A 15 14.01 -6.52 4.02
C ILE A 15 14.94 -5.49 3.38
N LYS A 16 14.87 -4.24 3.79
CA LYS A 16 15.57 -3.11 3.15
C LYS A 16 17.08 -3.33 2.99
N ASN A 17 17.73 -3.89 4.03
CA ASN A 17 19.16 -4.13 4.02
C ASN A 17 19.59 -5.36 3.21
N GLU A 18 18.64 -6.22 2.85
CA GLU A 18 18.88 -7.44 2.08
C GLU A 18 18.62 -7.27 0.58
N CYS A 19 18.12 -6.10 0.18
CA CYS A 19 17.69 -5.83 -1.18
C CYS A 19 18.37 -4.58 -1.74
N ASN A 20 18.69 -4.61 -3.04
CA ASN A 20 19.22 -3.44 -3.75
C ASN A 20 18.14 -2.45 -4.16
N PHE A 21 16.93 -2.93 -4.35
CA PHE A 21 15.78 -2.12 -4.73
C PHE A 21 14.51 -2.65 -4.04
N THR A 22 13.76 -1.77 -3.41
CA THR A 22 12.53 -2.15 -2.70
C THR A 22 11.31 -1.46 -3.31
N ILE A 23 10.27 -2.26 -3.51
CA ILE A 23 8.98 -1.80 -4.02
C ILE A 23 7.93 -2.07 -2.95
N VAL A 24 7.16 -1.07 -2.59
CA VAL A 24 6.00 -1.22 -1.71
C VAL A 24 4.74 -1.15 -2.55
N ILE A 25 3.87 -2.13 -2.37
CA ILE A 25 2.51 -2.11 -2.89
C ILE A 25 1.59 -1.81 -1.70
N ASP A 26 1.06 -0.62 -1.68
CA ASP A 26 0.21 -0.14 -0.59
C ASP A 26 -1.26 -0.24 -0.99
N ILE A 27 -1.96 -1.20 -0.41
CA ILE A 27 -3.39 -1.44 -0.63
C ILE A 27 -4.27 -0.84 0.47
N GLY A 28 -3.79 0.20 1.14
CA GLY A 28 -4.56 0.90 2.17
C GLY A 28 -5.87 1.48 1.64
N GLN A 29 -6.87 1.53 2.50
CA GLN A 29 -8.17 2.11 2.18
C GLN A 29 -8.13 3.63 2.33
N TYR A 30 -7.62 4.33 1.32
CA TYR A 30 -7.51 5.79 1.33
C TYR A 30 -8.79 6.51 0.92
N LYS A 31 -9.62 5.84 0.13
CA LYS A 31 -10.93 6.34 -0.29
C LYS A 31 -11.97 5.86 0.72
N LEU A 32 -12.36 6.75 1.61
CA LEU A 32 -13.31 6.44 2.68
C LEU A 32 -14.72 6.80 2.25
N ASN A 33 -15.65 5.88 2.48
CA ASN A 33 -17.08 6.13 2.31
C ASN A 33 -17.59 7.03 3.44
N ASP A 34 -18.73 7.68 3.21
CA ASP A 34 -19.38 8.48 4.25
C ASP A 34 -19.74 7.61 5.46
N LEU A 35 -19.74 8.23 6.64
CA LEU A 35 -20.18 7.54 7.85
C LEU A 35 -21.70 7.31 7.81
N ASP A 36 -22.11 6.04 7.75
CA ASP A 36 -23.53 5.66 7.76
C ASP A 36 -24.19 5.91 9.11
N SER A 37 -23.39 5.94 10.17
CA SER A 37 -23.89 6.21 11.54
C SER A 37 -22.79 6.90 12.36
N SER A 38 -23.20 7.70 13.34
CA SER A 38 -22.31 8.39 14.27
C SER A 38 -22.11 7.62 15.58
N ASN A 39 -22.33 6.30 15.60
CA ASN A 39 -22.11 5.51 16.79
C ASN A 39 -20.59 5.30 17.06
N ALA A 40 -20.27 4.96 18.30
CA ALA A 40 -18.89 4.79 18.74
C ALA A 40 -18.13 3.74 17.94
N LYS A 41 -18.78 2.65 17.51
CA LYS A 41 -18.17 1.58 16.71
C LYS A 41 -17.72 2.08 15.33
N SER A 42 -18.55 2.84 14.63
CA SER A 42 -18.24 3.40 13.31
C SER A 42 -17.14 4.43 13.40
N ILE A 43 -17.15 5.28 14.42
CA ILE A 43 -16.11 6.28 14.65
C ILE A 43 -14.78 5.60 14.96
N THR A 44 -14.76 4.60 15.83
CA THR A 44 -13.55 3.85 16.16
C THR A 44 -12.98 3.13 14.95
N LYS A 45 -13.81 2.46 14.14
CA LYS A 45 -13.40 1.80 12.92
C LYS A 45 -12.73 2.78 11.95
N ARG A 46 -13.33 3.95 11.74
CA ARG A 46 -12.77 4.98 10.87
C ARG A 46 -11.43 5.51 11.41
N ALA A 47 -11.35 5.79 12.68
CA ALA A 47 -10.11 6.22 13.32
C ALA A 47 -8.99 5.21 13.14
N ASN A 48 -9.27 3.92 13.30
CA ASN A 48 -8.30 2.85 13.08
C ASN A 48 -7.82 2.80 11.62
N ILE A 49 -8.72 2.96 10.66
CA ILE A 49 -8.36 3.00 9.23
C ILE A 49 -7.43 4.19 8.95
N ILE A 50 -7.75 5.36 9.44
CA ILE A 50 -6.94 6.57 9.24
C ILE A 50 -5.56 6.40 9.86
N THR A 51 -5.47 5.89 11.09
CA THR A 51 -4.20 5.65 11.78
C THR A 51 -3.35 4.61 11.03
N SER A 52 -3.95 3.50 10.61
CA SER A 52 -3.27 2.46 9.84
C SER A 52 -2.74 2.99 8.51
N ASN A 53 -3.55 3.76 7.78
CA ASN A 53 -3.13 4.36 6.51
C ASN A 53 -1.96 5.33 6.69
N ARG A 54 -1.98 6.12 7.75
CA ARG A 54 -0.89 7.03 8.07
C ARG A 54 0.41 6.28 8.36
N LEU A 55 0.34 5.21 9.15
CA LEU A 55 1.51 4.37 9.44
C LEU A 55 2.06 3.71 8.17
N LYS A 56 1.19 3.15 7.33
CA LYS A 56 1.58 2.57 6.04
C LYS A 56 2.28 3.59 5.15
N SER A 57 1.75 4.81 5.07
CA SER A 57 2.35 5.88 4.28
C SER A 57 3.73 6.25 4.79
N LEU A 58 3.92 6.37 6.11
CA LEU A 58 5.22 6.67 6.70
C LEU A 58 6.24 5.56 6.46
N LEU A 59 5.86 4.31 6.62
CA LEU A 59 6.73 3.16 6.36
C LEU A 59 7.09 3.07 4.86
N SER A 60 6.15 3.36 3.99
CA SER A 60 6.35 3.31 2.53
C SER A 60 7.37 4.33 2.04
N LEU A 61 7.59 5.44 2.76
CA LEU A 61 8.62 6.43 2.41
C LEU A 61 10.04 5.86 2.40
N GLN A 62 10.28 4.73 3.06
CA GLN A 62 11.58 4.05 3.07
C GLN A 62 11.82 3.20 1.82
N ALA A 63 10.80 2.96 1.00
CA ALA A 63 10.92 2.20 -0.23
C ALA A 63 11.52 3.05 -1.36
N ASP A 64 12.14 2.39 -2.32
CA ASP A 64 12.63 3.04 -3.54
C ASP A 64 11.49 3.40 -4.48
N PHE A 65 10.43 2.63 -4.46
CA PHE A 65 9.25 2.85 -5.29
C PHE A 65 7.97 2.41 -4.58
N ILE A 66 6.88 3.15 -4.79
CA ILE A 66 5.59 2.89 -4.16
C ILE A 66 4.51 2.76 -5.23
N ILE A 67 3.74 1.68 -5.16
CA ILE A 67 2.57 1.45 -6.00
C ILE A 67 1.33 1.53 -5.09
N LYS A 68 0.41 2.42 -5.42
CA LYS A 68 -0.87 2.56 -4.69
C LYS A 68 -2.04 2.28 -5.62
N PRO A 69 -2.47 1.01 -5.77
CA PRO A 69 -3.67 0.70 -6.54
C PRO A 69 -4.90 1.34 -5.93
N ASP A 70 -5.83 1.74 -6.77
CA ASP A 70 -7.14 2.20 -6.30
C ASP A 70 -7.94 1.00 -5.79
N THR A 71 -8.22 0.96 -4.50
CA THR A 71 -9.01 -0.10 -3.88
C THR A 71 -10.52 0.14 -3.99
N LEU A 72 -10.95 1.17 -4.72
CA LEU A 72 -12.36 1.50 -4.99
C LEU A 72 -13.21 1.69 -3.73
N GLY A 73 -12.59 2.01 -2.60
CA GLY A 73 -13.29 2.10 -1.31
C GLY A 73 -13.79 0.77 -0.76
N LYS A 74 -13.33 -0.36 -1.33
CA LYS A 74 -13.73 -1.71 -0.88
C LYS A 74 -13.05 -2.09 0.42
N GLU A 75 -13.76 -2.87 1.23
CA GLU A 75 -13.24 -3.42 2.48
C GLU A 75 -12.66 -4.82 2.24
N TRP A 76 -11.85 -5.29 3.19
CA TRP A 76 -11.24 -6.61 3.14
C TRP A 76 -12.25 -7.77 3.01
N SER A 77 -13.50 -7.53 3.43
CA SER A 77 -14.59 -8.51 3.36
C SER A 77 -15.40 -8.46 2.05
N ASP A 78 -15.10 -7.52 1.15
CA ASP A 78 -15.82 -7.36 -0.12
C ASP A 78 -15.31 -8.33 -1.18
N PHE A 79 -15.52 -9.62 -0.97
CA PHE A 79 -15.04 -10.70 -1.85
C PHE A 79 -15.62 -10.63 -3.27
N ASP A 80 -16.80 -10.04 -3.45
CA ASP A 80 -17.44 -9.87 -4.77
C ASP A 80 -16.69 -8.86 -5.66
N ALA A 81 -15.83 -8.03 -5.07
CA ALA A 81 -15.04 -7.03 -5.79
C ALA A 81 -13.69 -7.57 -6.32
N CYS A 82 -13.44 -8.86 -6.22
CA CYS A 82 -12.14 -9.47 -6.56
C CYS A 82 -11.69 -9.14 -7.99
N GLU A 83 -12.56 -9.32 -8.97
CA GLU A 83 -12.23 -9.05 -10.38
C GLU A 83 -11.94 -7.57 -10.63
N ASP A 84 -12.75 -6.66 -10.07
CA ASP A 84 -12.54 -5.22 -10.20
C ASP A 84 -11.22 -4.78 -9.57
N LEU A 85 -10.90 -5.30 -8.40
CA LEU A 85 -9.64 -5.00 -7.70
C LEU A 85 -8.43 -5.54 -8.46
N LEU A 86 -8.55 -6.72 -9.06
CA LEU A 86 -7.49 -7.30 -9.88
C LEU A 86 -7.19 -6.44 -11.11
N VAL A 87 -8.23 -5.95 -11.77
CA VAL A 87 -8.11 -5.01 -12.91
C VAL A 87 -7.44 -3.71 -12.47
N GLN A 88 -7.82 -3.15 -11.33
CA GLN A 88 -7.21 -1.93 -10.80
C GLN A 88 -5.75 -2.11 -10.45
N GLY A 89 -5.38 -3.23 -9.85
CA GLY A 89 -3.99 -3.56 -9.55
C GLY A 89 -3.14 -3.64 -10.82
N LYS A 90 -3.64 -4.32 -11.83
CA LYS A 90 -2.97 -4.43 -13.14
C LYS A 90 -2.80 -3.08 -13.81
N LYS A 91 -3.85 -2.27 -13.88
CA LYS A 91 -3.79 -0.91 -14.46
C LYS A 91 -2.79 -0.02 -13.73
N SER A 92 -2.79 -0.06 -12.41
CA SER A 92 -1.86 0.73 -11.60
C SER A 92 -0.41 0.36 -11.87
N ALA A 93 -0.11 -0.93 -11.99
CA ALA A 93 1.24 -1.40 -12.31
C ALA A 93 1.66 -1.03 -13.74
N GLU A 94 0.79 -1.24 -14.73
CA GLU A 94 1.08 -0.92 -16.14
C GLU A 94 1.33 0.57 -16.36
N LYS A 95 0.54 1.42 -15.71
CA LYS A 95 0.65 2.88 -15.83
C LYS A 95 2.02 3.42 -15.42
N ILE A 96 2.64 2.78 -14.43
CA ILE A 96 3.90 3.27 -13.83
C ILE A 96 5.09 2.38 -14.17
N MET A 97 4.90 1.35 -15.00
CA MET A 97 5.96 0.36 -15.30
C MET A 97 7.21 1.01 -15.89
N ASN A 98 7.05 1.95 -16.81
CA ASN A 98 8.17 2.64 -17.43
C ASN A 98 8.98 3.45 -16.42
N GLU A 99 8.28 4.18 -15.53
CA GLU A 99 8.89 4.95 -14.45
C GLU A 99 9.64 4.04 -13.47
N LEU A 100 9.04 2.90 -13.12
CA LEU A 100 9.66 1.89 -12.27
C LEU A 100 10.96 1.38 -12.88
N ILE A 101 10.95 1.01 -14.16
CA ILE A 101 12.13 0.50 -14.88
C ILE A 101 13.22 1.57 -14.91
N GLU A 102 12.89 2.82 -15.19
CA GLU A 102 13.85 3.92 -15.18
C GLU A 102 14.49 4.12 -13.80
N ASN A 103 13.70 4.09 -12.73
CA ASN A 103 14.20 4.22 -11.37
C ASN A 103 15.12 3.07 -10.98
N MET A 104 14.80 1.85 -11.39
CA MET A 104 15.67 0.68 -11.18
C MET A 104 16.99 0.83 -11.91
N LYS A 105 16.99 1.29 -13.15
CA LYS A 105 18.20 1.53 -13.94
C LYS A 105 19.07 2.61 -13.32
N LYS A 106 18.51 3.71 -12.89
CA LYS A 106 19.24 4.79 -12.21
C LYS A 106 19.93 4.29 -10.94
N LYS A 107 19.25 3.52 -10.13
CA LYS A 107 19.83 2.98 -8.90
C LYS A 107 20.96 2.01 -9.20
N ASN A 108 20.80 1.11 -10.17
CA ASN A 108 21.88 0.20 -10.60
C ASN A 108 23.09 0.95 -11.14
N SER A 109 22.90 2.02 -11.91
CA SER A 109 24.00 2.87 -12.39
C SER A 109 24.76 3.51 -11.23
N ASN A 110 24.08 3.95 -10.18
CA ASN A 110 24.71 4.51 -8.98
C ASN A 110 25.53 3.47 -8.21
N PHE A 111 25.14 2.21 -8.24
CA PHE A 111 25.89 1.11 -7.61
C PHE A 111 27.17 0.74 -8.38
N LEU A 112 27.24 0.98 -9.67
CA LEU A 112 28.39 0.68 -10.52
C LEU A 112 29.48 1.77 -10.48
N HIS A 113 29.18 2.87 -9.85
CA HIS A 113 30.09 3.98 -9.64
C HIS A 113 30.49 4.10 -8.17
#